data_85aa8008f3c5e9ca9bdd77e8c89cb5fb
#
_entry.id   85aa8008f3c5e9ca9bdd77e8c89cb5fb
#
_cell.length_a   1.000
_cell.length_b   1.000
_cell.length_c   1.000
_cell.angle_alpha   90.00
_cell.angle_beta   90.00
_cell.angle_gamma   90.00
#
_symmetry.space_group_name_H-M   'P 1'
#
loop_
_entity.id
_entity.type
_entity.pdbx_description
1 polymer ?
#
loop_
_entity_poly.entity_id
_entity_poly.type
_entity_poly.pdbx_seq_one_letter_code
_entity_poly.pdbx_strand_id
1 'polypeptide(L)'
;LLRENKVVGSFIEFFGVGVENLTVGDRATISNMAPEYGATAVLFPVDDSTLEYLHMTGRIEEEIKVVEEYSKNQKLWRNSGDKPEYNRVLELDLSSIEPCVSGPKNPEDKINLNKFSNLVNEHSQMLYKQNLRDEEFDVPELGFKIKDADIMIAAITSCTNTANPKNVIAAGLVAKKLVELGFKKNIKI
;
A
#
# COMPACT_ATOMS: atom_id res chain seq x y z
N LEU A 1 2.38 10.99 5.97
CA LEU A 1 3.40 11.96 5.56
C LEU A 1 2.86 12.93 4.50
N LEU A 2 2.53 12.49 3.28
CA LEU A 2 2.13 13.39 2.18
C LEU A 2 0.88 14.20 2.54
N ARG A 3 -0.18 13.55 3.02
CA ARG A 3 -1.42 14.22 3.41
C ARG A 3 -1.24 15.20 4.57
N GLU A 4 -0.48 14.83 5.58
CA GLU A 4 -0.11 15.71 6.71
C GLU A 4 0.65 16.94 6.23
N ASN A 5 1.44 16.78 5.19
CA ASN A 5 2.20 17.86 4.56
C ASN A 5 1.41 18.66 3.52
N LYS A 6 0.09 18.45 3.41
CA LYS A 6 -0.82 19.24 2.58
C LYS A 6 -0.39 19.33 1.12
N VAL A 7 -0.14 18.18 0.50
CA VAL A 7 0.24 18.07 -0.92
C VAL A 7 -0.93 18.20 -1.90
N VAL A 8 -2.09 18.59 -1.41
CA VAL A 8 -3.29 18.74 -2.25
C VAL A 8 -3.03 19.69 -3.40
N GLY A 9 -3.34 19.24 -4.60
CA GLY A 9 -3.13 20.00 -5.84
C GLY A 9 -1.70 20.02 -6.35
N SER A 10 -0.76 19.34 -5.68
CA SER A 10 0.63 19.28 -6.11
C SER A 10 0.88 18.17 -7.12
N PHE A 11 1.91 18.37 -7.96
CA PHE A 11 2.58 17.31 -8.69
C PHE A 11 3.70 16.78 -7.80
N ILE A 12 3.75 15.48 -7.63
CA ILE A 12 4.77 14.82 -6.78
C ILE A 12 5.72 14.03 -7.66
N GLU A 13 6.99 14.22 -7.45
CA GLU A 13 8.02 13.42 -8.07
C GLU A 13 8.84 12.71 -6.99
N PHE A 14 8.98 11.39 -7.12
CA PHE A 14 9.79 10.58 -6.22
C PHE A 14 11.22 10.47 -6.74
N PHE A 15 12.19 10.78 -5.91
CA PHE A 15 13.60 10.73 -6.27
C PHE A 15 14.47 10.25 -5.09
N GLY A 16 15.74 10.09 -5.31
CA GLY A 16 16.72 9.64 -4.31
C GLY A 16 17.00 8.14 -4.36
N VAL A 17 17.91 7.70 -3.51
CA VAL A 17 18.43 6.31 -3.52
C VAL A 17 17.37 5.27 -3.16
N GLY A 18 16.38 5.63 -2.37
CA GLY A 18 15.30 4.73 -1.98
C GLY A 18 14.44 4.25 -3.15
N VAL A 19 14.37 5.02 -4.25
CA VAL A 19 13.61 4.65 -5.45
C VAL A 19 14.18 3.39 -6.14
N GLU A 20 15.48 3.12 -6.00
CA GLU A 20 16.13 1.92 -6.55
C GLU A 20 15.55 0.62 -5.99
N ASN A 21 15.08 0.67 -4.75
CA ASN A 21 14.52 -0.49 -4.06
C ASN A 21 13.03 -0.71 -4.35
N LEU A 22 12.41 0.19 -5.13
CA LEU A 22 11.00 0.10 -5.49
C LEU A 22 10.86 -0.49 -6.89
N THR A 23 10.19 -1.63 -6.98
CA THR A 23 9.79 -2.20 -8.27
C THR A 23 8.76 -1.31 -8.96
N VAL A 24 8.57 -1.47 -10.26
CA VAL A 24 7.51 -0.73 -10.98
C VAL A 24 6.13 -1.01 -10.38
N GLY A 25 5.88 -2.23 -9.88
CA GLY A 25 4.63 -2.55 -9.17
C GLY A 25 4.45 -1.74 -7.89
N ASP A 26 5.51 -1.52 -7.11
CA ASP A 26 5.48 -0.67 -5.91
C ASP A 26 5.20 0.79 -6.28
N ARG A 27 5.92 1.30 -7.30
CA ARG A 27 5.74 2.67 -7.81
C ARG A 27 4.32 2.90 -8.34
N ALA A 28 3.78 1.93 -9.08
CA ALA A 28 2.42 1.99 -9.60
C ALA A 28 1.39 2.04 -8.47
N THR A 29 1.56 1.23 -7.42
CA THR A 29 0.69 1.25 -6.24
C THR A 29 0.72 2.61 -5.55
N ILE A 30 1.90 3.18 -5.32
CA ILE A 30 2.08 4.50 -4.70
C ILE A 30 1.41 5.59 -5.55
N SER A 31 1.63 5.56 -6.88
CA SER A 31 1.06 6.54 -7.81
C SER A 31 -0.46 6.44 -7.88
N ASN A 32 -1.01 5.23 -7.84
CA ASN A 32 -2.46 4.99 -7.88
C ASN A 32 -3.17 5.56 -6.64
N MET A 33 -2.46 5.68 -5.52
CA MET A 33 -2.98 6.26 -4.29
C MET A 33 -2.92 7.80 -4.26
N ALA A 34 -2.57 8.45 -5.35
CA ALA A 34 -2.51 9.91 -5.44
C ALA A 34 -3.79 10.63 -4.96
N PRO A 35 -5.01 10.17 -5.31
CA PRO A 35 -6.24 10.78 -4.80
C PRO A 35 -6.36 10.70 -3.28
N GLU A 36 -5.93 9.60 -2.66
CA GLU A 36 -6.04 9.38 -1.22
C GLU A 36 -5.18 10.36 -0.42
N TYR A 37 -4.01 10.73 -0.92
CA TYR A 37 -3.20 11.78 -0.28
C TYR A 37 -3.35 13.17 -0.91
N GLY A 38 -4.19 13.27 -1.96
CA GLY A 38 -4.65 14.54 -2.53
C GLY A 38 -3.74 15.12 -3.60
N ALA A 39 -2.77 14.39 -4.12
CA ALA A 39 -1.91 14.85 -5.22
C ALA A 39 -2.65 14.86 -6.55
N THR A 40 -2.27 15.81 -7.42
CA THR A 40 -2.82 15.88 -8.79
C THR A 40 -2.21 14.84 -9.70
N ALA A 41 -0.89 14.65 -9.60
CA ALA A 41 -0.16 13.64 -10.37
C ALA A 41 1.07 13.19 -9.59
N VAL A 42 1.52 11.97 -9.90
CA VAL A 42 2.69 11.36 -9.27
C VAL A 42 3.59 10.79 -10.35
N LEU A 43 4.86 11.09 -10.26
CA LEU A 43 5.88 10.70 -11.21
C LEU A 43 7.00 9.93 -10.52
N PHE A 44 7.45 8.89 -11.18
CA PHE A 44 8.69 8.19 -10.88
C PHE A 44 9.61 8.29 -12.10
N PRO A 45 10.92 8.36 -11.90
CA PRO A 45 11.85 8.36 -13.01
C PRO A 45 11.88 7.02 -13.74
N VAL A 46 12.27 7.05 -15.01
CA VAL A 46 12.55 5.84 -15.78
C VAL A 46 13.95 5.34 -15.44
N ASP A 47 14.09 4.03 -15.22
CA ASP A 47 15.35 3.37 -14.89
C ASP A 47 15.35 1.89 -15.34
N ASP A 48 16.39 1.14 -14.98
CA ASP A 48 16.54 -0.27 -15.34
C ASP A 48 15.34 -1.12 -14.89
N SER A 49 14.77 -0.84 -13.70
CA SER A 49 13.54 -1.54 -13.25
C SER A 49 12.35 -1.34 -14.18
N THR A 50 12.30 -0.19 -14.88
CA THR A 50 11.27 0.06 -15.90
C THR A 50 11.50 -0.84 -17.12
N LEU A 51 12.73 -1.01 -17.56
CA LEU A 51 13.04 -1.88 -18.70
C LEU A 51 12.77 -3.36 -18.35
N GLU A 52 13.16 -3.80 -17.15
CA GLU A 52 12.83 -5.15 -16.65
C GLU A 52 11.32 -5.40 -16.66
N TYR A 53 10.54 -4.44 -16.22
CA TYR A 53 9.08 -4.54 -16.24
C TYR A 53 8.53 -4.65 -17.66
N LEU A 54 9.06 -3.89 -18.61
CA LEU A 54 8.66 -3.95 -20.02
C LEU A 54 8.98 -5.33 -20.62
N HIS A 55 10.16 -5.90 -20.34
CA HIS A 55 10.51 -7.27 -20.71
C HIS A 55 9.53 -8.29 -20.12
N MET A 56 9.31 -8.22 -18.82
CA MET A 56 8.42 -9.14 -18.11
C MET A 56 6.97 -9.09 -18.63
N THR A 57 6.54 -7.94 -19.11
CA THR A 57 5.19 -7.74 -19.66
C THR A 57 5.11 -7.95 -21.17
N GLY A 58 6.17 -8.48 -21.80
CA GLY A 58 6.16 -8.99 -23.18
C GLY A 58 6.39 -7.93 -24.25
N ARG A 59 7.01 -6.80 -23.92
CA ARG A 59 7.48 -5.84 -24.93
C ARG A 59 8.67 -6.42 -25.68
N ILE A 60 8.76 -6.17 -26.98
CA ILE A 60 9.89 -6.60 -27.79
C ILE A 60 11.12 -5.72 -27.56
N GLU A 61 12.29 -6.27 -27.78
CA GLU A 61 13.59 -5.63 -27.49
C GLU A 61 13.75 -4.28 -28.16
N GLU A 62 13.28 -4.15 -29.39
CA GLU A 62 13.34 -2.90 -30.18
C GLU A 62 12.54 -1.78 -29.53
N GLU A 63 11.35 -2.09 -29.00
CA GLU A 63 10.52 -1.10 -28.27
C GLU A 63 11.19 -0.67 -26.96
N ILE A 64 11.76 -1.62 -26.23
CA ILE A 64 12.44 -1.35 -24.97
C ILE A 64 13.65 -0.44 -25.18
N LYS A 65 14.43 -0.71 -26.22
CA LYS A 65 15.58 0.12 -26.60
C LYS A 65 15.15 1.54 -26.97
N VAL A 66 14.04 1.70 -27.68
CA VAL A 66 13.48 3.04 -27.98
C VAL A 66 13.10 3.76 -26.69
N VAL A 67 12.46 3.09 -25.72
CA VAL A 67 12.11 3.69 -24.44
C VAL A 67 13.37 4.12 -23.68
N GLU A 68 14.39 3.29 -23.64
CA GLU A 68 15.66 3.60 -22.99
C GLU A 68 16.34 4.83 -23.61
N GLU A 69 16.58 4.79 -24.91
CA GLU A 69 17.26 5.87 -25.62
C GLU A 69 16.48 7.19 -25.55
N TYR A 70 15.16 7.12 -25.74
CA TYR A 70 14.31 8.31 -25.63
C TYR A 70 14.39 8.92 -24.24
N SER A 71 14.25 8.09 -23.20
CA SER A 71 14.26 8.57 -21.81
C SER A 71 15.60 9.19 -21.42
N LYS A 72 16.71 8.61 -21.88
CA LYS A 72 18.05 9.17 -21.68
C LYS A 72 18.22 10.52 -22.41
N ASN A 73 17.79 10.61 -23.66
CA ASN A 73 17.90 11.83 -24.45
C ASN A 73 17.01 12.97 -23.93
N GLN A 74 15.83 12.64 -23.39
CA GLN A 74 14.89 13.60 -22.83
C GLN A 74 15.16 13.92 -21.34
N LYS A 75 16.22 13.37 -20.75
CA LYS A 75 16.57 13.53 -19.33
C LYS A 75 15.47 13.05 -18.36
N LEU A 76 14.71 12.06 -18.78
CA LEU A 76 13.72 11.37 -17.95
C LEU A 76 14.31 10.15 -17.25
N TRP A 77 15.52 9.77 -17.66
CA TRP A 77 16.27 8.67 -17.08
C TRP A 77 16.89 9.06 -15.75
N ARG A 78 16.73 8.19 -14.75
CA ARG A 78 17.34 8.40 -13.44
C ARG A 78 18.84 8.15 -13.49
N ASN A 79 19.61 9.13 -13.08
CA ASN A 79 21.04 8.98 -12.86
C ASN A 79 21.35 8.99 -11.37
N SER A 80 22.35 8.22 -10.96
CA SER A 80 22.84 8.25 -9.60
C SER A 80 23.41 9.64 -9.27
N GLY A 81 22.86 10.29 -8.25
CA GLY A 81 23.30 11.61 -7.83
C GLY A 81 22.53 12.77 -8.41
N ASP A 82 21.51 12.55 -9.23
CA ASP A 82 20.61 13.60 -9.69
C ASP A 82 20.05 14.40 -8.49
N LYS A 83 20.14 15.72 -8.58
CA LYS A 83 19.63 16.66 -7.57
C LYS A 83 18.65 17.63 -8.23
N PRO A 84 17.43 17.17 -8.52
CA PRO A 84 16.43 18.05 -9.11
C PRO A 84 16.02 19.16 -8.12
N GLU A 85 15.68 20.32 -8.67
CA GLU A 85 15.21 21.47 -7.90
C GLU A 85 13.68 21.46 -7.84
N TYR A 86 13.14 21.50 -6.64
CA TYR A 86 11.70 21.52 -6.39
C TYR A 86 11.29 22.69 -5.52
N ASN A 87 10.03 23.10 -5.63
CA ASN A 87 9.46 24.11 -4.74
C ASN A 87 9.49 23.64 -3.27
N ARG A 88 9.39 22.35 -3.04
CA ARG A 88 9.40 21.73 -1.71
C ARG A 88 9.92 20.30 -1.81
N VAL A 89 10.72 19.91 -0.84
CA VAL A 89 11.22 18.54 -0.69
C VAL A 89 10.74 17.96 0.63
N LEU A 90 10.29 16.72 0.60
CA LEU A 90 9.96 15.92 1.77
C LEU A 90 10.85 14.69 1.75
N GLU A 91 11.43 14.36 2.88
CA GLU A 91 12.31 13.19 3.03
C GLU A 91 11.60 12.08 3.82
N LEU A 92 11.75 10.86 3.36
CA LEU A 92 11.28 9.65 4.04
C LEU A 92 12.37 8.59 4.00
N ASP A 93 12.84 8.19 5.16
CA ASP A 93 13.68 7.00 5.29
C ASP A 93 12.78 5.75 5.23
N LEU A 94 12.93 4.96 4.15
CA LEU A 94 12.16 3.74 3.95
C LEU A 94 12.43 2.68 5.03
N SER A 95 13.59 2.71 5.69
CA SER A 95 13.91 1.80 6.79
C SER A 95 13.10 2.07 8.06
N SER A 96 12.54 3.27 8.19
CA SER A 96 11.68 3.66 9.31
C SER A 96 10.24 3.15 9.20
N ILE A 97 9.88 2.50 8.09
CA ILE A 97 8.52 2.03 7.85
C ILE A 97 8.28 0.73 8.63
N GLU A 98 7.31 0.77 9.52
CA GLU A 98 6.84 -0.38 10.30
C GLU A 98 5.48 -0.87 9.77
N PRO A 99 5.15 -2.16 9.96
CA PRO A 99 3.81 -2.66 9.70
C PRO A 99 2.75 -1.83 10.41
N CYS A 100 1.76 -1.36 9.66
CA CYS A 100 0.73 -0.49 10.18
C CYS A 100 -0.61 -0.73 9.50
N VAL A 101 -1.65 -0.26 10.15
CA VAL A 101 -3.02 -0.14 9.62
C VAL A 101 -3.43 1.33 9.66
N SER A 102 -4.54 1.64 9.04
CA SER A 102 -5.08 2.99 8.94
C SER A 102 -6.52 3.05 9.42
N GLY A 103 -6.92 4.14 10.01
CA GLY A 103 -8.27 4.33 10.52
C GLY A 103 -8.32 4.50 12.03
N PRO A 104 -9.52 4.40 12.64
CA PRO A 104 -10.80 3.99 12.03
C PRO A 104 -11.52 5.10 11.27
N LYS A 105 -11.14 6.37 11.47
CA LYS A 105 -11.88 7.49 10.93
C LYS A 105 -11.36 7.96 9.56
N ASN A 106 -10.07 8.20 9.47
CA ASN A 106 -9.45 8.74 8.26
C ASN A 106 -8.34 7.83 7.73
N PRO A 107 -8.08 7.80 6.42
CA PRO A 107 -7.00 7.01 5.83
C PRO A 107 -5.61 7.39 6.32
N GLU A 108 -5.41 8.63 6.74
CA GLU A 108 -4.14 9.13 7.28
C GLU A 108 -3.90 8.80 8.75
N ASP A 109 -4.88 8.29 9.47
CA ASP A 109 -4.76 7.90 10.88
C ASP A 109 -3.92 6.61 10.98
N LYS A 110 -2.60 6.77 10.99
CA LYS A 110 -1.65 5.65 11.03
C LYS A 110 -1.57 5.05 12.42
N ILE A 111 -1.71 3.74 12.48
CA ILE A 111 -1.60 2.94 13.70
C ILE A 111 -0.57 1.83 13.48
N ASN A 112 0.52 1.83 14.24
CA ASN A 112 1.47 0.73 14.22
C ASN A 112 0.80 -0.57 14.72
N LEU A 113 1.03 -1.66 14.01
CA LEU A 113 0.32 -2.93 14.24
C LEU A 113 0.48 -3.45 15.68
N ASN A 114 1.63 -3.22 16.31
CA ASN A 114 1.91 -3.60 17.69
C ASN A 114 1.07 -2.83 18.72
N LYS A 115 0.45 -1.72 18.35
CA LYS A 115 -0.43 -0.90 19.21
C LYS A 115 -1.91 -1.10 18.90
N PHE A 116 -2.24 -1.90 17.88
CA PHE A 116 -3.59 -1.98 17.34
C PHE A 116 -4.62 -2.46 18.38
N SER A 117 -4.34 -3.52 19.13
CA SER A 117 -5.30 -4.07 20.10
C SER A 117 -5.64 -3.09 21.23
N ASN A 118 -4.66 -2.33 21.71
CA ASN A 118 -4.90 -1.31 22.74
C ASN A 118 -5.78 -0.18 22.20
N LEU A 119 -5.50 0.28 20.96
CA LEU A 119 -6.26 1.34 20.33
C LEU A 119 -7.70 0.94 20.00
N VAL A 120 -7.96 -0.31 19.67
CA VAL A 120 -9.34 -0.79 19.47
C VAL A 120 -10.15 -0.65 20.75
N ASN A 121 -9.56 -0.99 21.90
CA ASN A 121 -10.22 -0.84 23.20
C ASN A 121 -10.41 0.64 23.58
N GLU A 122 -9.37 1.46 23.43
CA GLU A 122 -9.45 2.91 23.67
C GLU A 122 -10.52 3.56 22.79
N HIS A 123 -10.62 3.12 21.52
CA HIS A 123 -11.63 3.63 20.60
C HIS A 123 -13.05 3.24 21.00
N SER A 124 -13.25 2.01 21.49
CA SER A 124 -14.51 1.58 22.07
C SER A 124 -14.91 2.43 23.27
N GLN A 125 -13.97 2.73 24.16
CA GLN A 125 -14.17 3.65 25.27
C GLN A 125 -14.60 5.04 24.82
N MET A 126 -13.93 5.58 23.82
CA MET A 126 -14.19 6.93 23.31
C MET A 126 -15.57 7.05 22.64
N LEU A 127 -15.94 6.07 21.80
CA LEU A 127 -17.18 6.09 21.04
C LEU A 127 -18.41 5.64 21.83
N TYR A 128 -18.26 4.57 22.59
CA TYR A 128 -19.37 3.89 23.25
C TYR A 128 -19.35 4.02 24.78
N LYS A 129 -18.31 4.66 25.33
CA LYS A 129 -18.10 4.82 26.78
C LYS A 129 -18.09 3.50 27.55
N GLN A 130 -17.64 2.45 26.88
CA GLN A 130 -17.52 1.10 27.48
C GLN A 130 -16.31 0.35 26.91
N ASN A 131 -15.79 -0.58 27.70
CA ASN A 131 -14.77 -1.50 27.23
C ASN A 131 -15.36 -2.50 26.25
N LEU A 132 -14.49 -3.10 25.42
CA LEU A 132 -14.85 -4.29 24.66
C LEU A 132 -15.31 -5.38 25.60
N ARG A 133 -16.41 -6.02 25.28
CA ARG A 133 -16.95 -7.15 26.01
C ARG A 133 -16.40 -8.43 25.40
N ASP A 134 -16.06 -9.38 26.24
CA ASP A 134 -15.71 -10.75 25.80
C ASP A 134 -16.94 -11.66 25.76
N GLU A 135 -18.14 -11.08 25.83
CA GLU A 135 -19.41 -11.76 25.76
C GLU A 135 -19.73 -12.11 24.31
N GLU A 136 -20.15 -13.33 24.08
CA GLU A 136 -20.58 -13.82 22.79
C GLU A 136 -22.10 -13.68 22.65
N PHE A 137 -22.53 -13.20 21.49
CA PHE A 137 -23.94 -13.06 21.12
C PHE A 137 -24.29 -14.05 20.02
N ASP A 138 -25.36 -14.82 20.24
CA ASP A 138 -25.86 -15.76 19.24
C ASP A 138 -26.47 -14.98 18.04
N VAL A 139 -26.18 -15.47 16.84
CA VAL A 139 -26.85 -15.06 15.60
C VAL A 139 -27.57 -16.29 15.02
N PRO A 140 -28.79 -16.59 15.51
CA PRO A 140 -29.47 -17.86 15.23
C PRO A 140 -29.70 -18.12 13.75
N GLU A 141 -29.99 -17.06 12.98
CA GLU A 141 -30.24 -17.14 11.55
C GLU A 141 -29.02 -17.62 10.76
N LEU A 142 -27.83 -17.41 11.30
CA LEU A 142 -26.56 -17.73 10.64
C LEU A 142 -25.81 -18.89 11.32
N GLY A 143 -26.29 -19.34 12.49
CA GLY A 143 -25.73 -20.48 13.21
C GLY A 143 -24.32 -20.24 13.79
N PHE A 144 -23.96 -18.99 14.09
CA PHE A 144 -22.71 -18.65 14.72
C PHE A 144 -22.87 -17.57 15.81
N LYS A 145 -21.80 -17.34 16.55
CA LYS A 145 -21.73 -16.29 17.56
C LYS A 145 -20.80 -15.18 17.13
N ILE A 146 -21.08 -13.97 17.57
CA ILE A 146 -20.24 -12.79 17.37
C ILE A 146 -19.90 -12.16 18.71
N LYS A 147 -18.79 -11.42 18.75
CA LYS A 147 -18.41 -10.60 19.89
C LYS A 147 -17.88 -9.24 19.46
N ASP A 148 -17.68 -8.36 20.43
CA ASP A 148 -17.11 -7.04 20.15
C ASP A 148 -15.73 -7.19 19.47
N ALA A 149 -15.46 -6.35 18.47
CA ALA A 149 -14.27 -6.34 17.61
C ALA A 149 -14.11 -7.54 16.65
N ASP A 150 -15.13 -8.38 16.46
CA ASP A 150 -15.11 -9.36 15.37
C ASP A 150 -15.03 -8.66 14.00
N ILE A 151 -14.21 -9.22 13.12
CA ILE A 151 -14.07 -8.70 11.75
C ILE A 151 -15.27 -9.15 10.94
N MET A 152 -16.16 -8.22 10.61
CA MET A 152 -17.39 -8.51 9.86
C MET A 152 -17.17 -8.49 8.34
N ILE A 153 -16.22 -7.69 7.87
CA ILE A 153 -15.88 -7.57 6.45
C ILE A 153 -14.35 -7.57 6.32
N ALA A 154 -13.83 -8.44 5.46
CA ALA A 154 -12.44 -8.44 5.04
C ALA A 154 -12.41 -8.54 3.52
N ALA A 155 -11.90 -7.51 2.86
CA ALA A 155 -11.84 -7.45 1.41
C ALA A 155 -10.54 -6.81 0.93
N ILE A 156 -9.99 -7.35 -0.15
CA ILE A 156 -8.92 -6.71 -0.91
C ILE A 156 -9.61 -5.96 -2.05
N THR A 157 -9.66 -4.64 -1.92
CA THR A 157 -10.33 -3.77 -2.90
C THR A 157 -9.29 -2.85 -3.52
N SER A 158 -8.71 -3.23 -4.63
CA SER A 158 -7.75 -2.42 -5.37
C SER A 158 -7.93 -2.60 -6.87
N CYS A 159 -7.49 -1.61 -7.64
CA CYS A 159 -7.38 -1.73 -9.08
C CYS A 159 -6.47 -2.91 -9.44
N THR A 160 -6.95 -3.85 -10.23
CA THR A 160 -6.16 -5.02 -10.67
C THR A 160 -4.89 -4.63 -11.41
N ASN A 161 -4.89 -3.52 -12.14
CA ASN A 161 -3.75 -3.06 -12.93
C ASN A 161 -2.61 -2.47 -12.09
N THR A 162 -2.92 -1.92 -10.92
CA THR A 162 -1.96 -1.22 -10.05
C THR A 162 -1.69 -1.96 -8.73
N ALA A 163 -2.42 -3.04 -8.47
CA ALA A 163 -2.09 -3.95 -7.38
C ALA A 163 -0.76 -4.64 -7.67
N ASN A 164 0.22 -4.53 -6.76
CA ASN A 164 1.50 -5.20 -6.93
C ASN A 164 1.29 -6.74 -6.93
N PRO A 165 1.54 -7.44 -8.04
CA PRO A 165 1.31 -8.89 -8.13
C PRO A 165 2.06 -9.68 -7.06
N LYS A 166 3.25 -9.23 -6.67
CA LYS A 166 4.07 -9.84 -5.63
C LYS A 166 3.31 -9.92 -4.30
N ASN A 167 2.62 -8.86 -3.90
CA ASN A 167 1.87 -8.82 -2.65
C ASN A 167 0.64 -9.72 -2.70
N VAL A 168 -0.08 -9.72 -3.82
CA VAL A 168 -1.27 -10.57 -4.00
C VAL A 168 -0.89 -12.05 -4.02
N ILE A 169 0.18 -12.42 -4.72
CA ILE A 169 0.70 -13.78 -4.75
C ILE A 169 1.17 -14.22 -3.36
N ALA A 170 1.90 -13.34 -2.63
CA ALA A 170 2.33 -13.62 -1.27
C ALA A 170 1.16 -13.91 -0.34
N ALA A 171 0.09 -13.10 -0.41
CA ALA A 171 -1.12 -13.35 0.35
C ALA A 171 -1.76 -14.71 0.00
N GLY A 172 -1.83 -15.05 -1.28
CA GLY A 172 -2.31 -16.35 -1.74
C GLY A 172 -1.48 -17.53 -1.25
N LEU A 173 -0.15 -17.38 -1.24
CA LEU A 173 0.76 -18.41 -0.70
C LEU A 173 0.61 -18.60 0.81
N VAL A 174 0.40 -17.51 1.56
CA VAL A 174 0.09 -17.60 3.00
C VAL A 174 -1.22 -18.36 3.21
N ALA A 175 -2.28 -18.01 2.47
CA ALA A 175 -3.56 -18.71 2.57
C ALA A 175 -3.42 -20.21 2.24
N LYS A 176 -2.70 -20.56 1.17
CA LYS A 176 -2.39 -21.95 0.82
C LYS A 176 -1.68 -22.67 1.96
N LYS A 177 -0.64 -22.05 2.51
CA LYS A 177 0.13 -22.65 3.62
C LYS A 177 -0.71 -22.87 4.88
N LEU A 178 -1.60 -21.96 5.20
CA LEU A 178 -2.52 -22.11 6.33
C LEU A 178 -3.45 -23.32 6.12
N VAL A 179 -4.00 -23.50 4.91
CA VAL A 179 -4.83 -24.65 4.58
C VAL A 179 -4.05 -25.96 4.71
N GLU A 180 -2.80 -26.01 4.19
CA GLU A 180 -1.92 -27.18 4.31
C GLU A 180 -1.61 -27.55 5.78
N LEU A 181 -1.52 -26.54 6.66
CA LEU A 181 -1.32 -26.72 8.10
C LEU A 181 -2.63 -27.10 8.84
N GLY A 182 -3.74 -27.29 8.13
CA GLY A 182 -5.01 -27.74 8.71
C GLY A 182 -5.85 -26.62 9.32
N PHE A 183 -5.50 -25.35 9.09
CA PHE A 183 -6.39 -24.25 9.46
C PHE A 183 -7.67 -24.34 8.63
N LYS A 184 -8.76 -24.60 9.29
CA LYS A 184 -10.08 -24.62 8.65
C LYS A 184 -10.63 -23.21 8.56
N LYS A 185 -11.21 -22.91 7.43
CA LYS A 185 -11.95 -21.67 7.20
C LYS A 185 -13.20 -21.67 8.08
N ASN A 186 -13.16 -21.01 9.21
CA ASN A 186 -14.38 -20.63 9.92
C ASN A 186 -14.91 -19.34 9.28
N ILE A 187 -15.41 -19.46 8.05
CA ILE A 187 -16.21 -18.37 7.49
C ILE A 187 -17.57 -18.47 8.13
N LYS A 188 -17.83 -17.56 9.00
CA LYS A 188 -19.14 -17.24 9.49
C LYS A 188 -19.78 -16.30 8.44
N ILE A 189 -20.33 -16.87 7.36
CA ILE A 189 -21.16 -16.16 6.38
C ILE A 189 -22.57 -16.64 6.57
#